data_d2173b6c38a082e19bb89f56d0e88be6
#
_entry.id   d2173b6c38a082e19bb89f56d0e88be6
#
_cell.length_a   1.000
_cell.length_b   1.000
_cell.length_c   1.000
_cell.angle_alpha   90.00
_cell.angle_beta   90.00
_cell.angle_gamma   90.00
#
_symmetry.space_group_name_H-M   'P 1'
#
loop_
_entity.id
_entity.type
_entity.pdbx_description
1 polymer ?
#
loop_
_entity_poly.entity_id
_entity_poly.type
_entity_poly.pdbx_seq_one_letter_code
_entity_poly.pdbx_strand_id
1 'polypeptide(L)'
;MIDAPFIEIEDLHFSRGDHEIFRGINMTIPRGKVTAIMGPSGTGKTTLLKLIGGQLTPERGRIVIDGQDVHRLSRKALFTLRKRMGMLFQSGALFSDLDVFENVAFPLRVHTDLPDTMVRDLVLLKLQAVGLRGAR
;
A
#
# COMPACT_ATOMS: atom_id res chain seq x y z
N MET A 1 14.22 19.49 15.11
CA MET A 1 13.86 18.11 15.51
C MET A 1 13.80 17.30 14.22
N ILE A 2 14.55 16.20 14.13
CA ILE A 2 14.44 15.29 12.99
C ILE A 2 13.11 14.58 13.21
N ASP A 3 12.11 14.87 12.37
CA ASP A 3 10.83 14.18 12.44
C ASP A 3 11.08 12.67 12.32
N ALA A 4 10.49 11.90 13.22
CA ALA A 4 10.59 10.45 13.20
C ALA A 4 10.19 9.91 11.81
N PRO A 5 10.93 8.95 11.24
CA PRO A 5 10.61 8.41 9.93
C PRO A 5 9.21 7.78 9.94
N PHE A 6 8.51 7.88 8.81
CA PHE A 6 7.18 7.27 8.67
C PHE A 6 7.26 5.77 8.48
N ILE A 7 8.27 5.31 7.69
CA ILE A 7 8.58 3.89 7.54
C ILE A 7 10.06 3.69 7.87
N GLU A 8 10.32 2.69 8.69
CA GLU A 8 11.66 2.22 9.05
C GLU A 8 11.80 0.76 8.66
N ILE A 9 12.86 0.45 7.94
CA ILE A 9 13.21 -0.90 7.53
C ILE A 9 14.59 -1.19 8.11
N GLU A 10 14.69 -2.27 8.89
CA GLU A 10 15.92 -2.63 9.58
C GLU A 10 16.28 -4.07 9.31
N ASP A 11 17.54 -4.28 8.89
CA ASP A 11 18.18 -5.58 8.66
C ASP A 11 17.28 -6.56 7.87
N LEU A 12 16.62 -6.04 6.82
CA LEU A 12 15.61 -6.78 6.05
C LEU A 12 16.26 -7.84 5.16
N HIS A 13 15.92 -9.10 5.39
CA HIS A 13 16.31 -10.25 4.56
C HIS A 13 15.07 -10.91 3.97
N PHE A 14 15.14 -11.19 2.69
CA PHE A 14 14.05 -11.88 1.98
C PHE A 14 14.56 -12.63 0.76
N SER A 15 14.17 -13.88 0.62
CA SER A 15 14.45 -14.73 -0.54
C SER A 15 13.15 -15.20 -1.21
N ARG A 16 13.24 -15.57 -2.46
CA ARG A 16 12.17 -16.25 -3.18
C ARG A 16 12.72 -17.58 -3.72
N GLY A 17 12.42 -18.68 -3.04
CA GLY A 17 13.11 -19.95 -3.23
C GLY A 17 14.60 -19.75 -2.93
N ASP A 18 15.46 -20.24 -3.81
CA ASP A 18 16.92 -20.14 -3.64
C ASP A 18 17.50 -18.77 -4.04
N HIS A 19 16.65 -17.84 -4.48
CA HIS A 19 17.10 -16.51 -4.92
C HIS A 19 16.94 -15.48 -3.79
N GLU A 20 18.07 -15.06 -3.21
CA GLU A 20 18.11 -13.98 -2.23
C GLU A 20 17.87 -12.63 -2.91
N ILE A 21 16.81 -11.93 -2.52
CA ILE A 21 16.40 -10.63 -3.07
C ILE A 21 16.94 -9.49 -2.19
N PHE A 22 16.85 -9.65 -0.88
CA PHE A 22 17.33 -8.65 0.09
C PHE A 22 18.27 -9.31 1.11
N ARG A 23 19.40 -8.62 1.33
CA ARG A 23 20.46 -9.05 2.25
C ARG A 23 20.77 -7.91 3.23
N GLY A 24 20.00 -7.81 4.31
CA GLY A 24 20.23 -6.83 5.38
C GLY A 24 19.99 -5.37 4.94
N ILE A 25 18.87 -5.10 4.24
CA ILE A 25 18.54 -3.74 3.82
C ILE A 25 18.11 -2.90 5.02
N ASN A 26 18.67 -1.69 5.10
CA ASN A 26 18.25 -0.65 6.02
C ASN A 26 17.80 0.57 5.22
N MET A 27 16.61 1.10 5.53
CA MET A 27 16.02 2.22 4.82
C MET A 27 15.05 2.98 5.72
N THR A 28 14.99 4.28 5.55
CA THR A 28 13.96 5.12 6.18
C THR A 28 13.20 5.92 5.13
N ILE A 29 11.90 6.05 5.31
CA ILE A 29 11.03 6.88 4.46
C ILE A 29 10.43 7.97 5.34
N PRO A 30 10.70 9.25 5.06
CA PRO A 30 10.21 10.35 5.86
C PRO A 30 8.71 10.57 5.66
N ARG A 31 8.05 11.10 6.69
CA ARG A 31 6.64 11.48 6.63
C ARG A 31 6.42 12.65 5.68
N GLY A 32 5.33 12.63 4.93
CA GLY A 32 4.89 13.75 4.09
C GLY A 32 5.79 14.06 2.89
N LYS A 33 6.66 13.12 2.50
CA LYS A 33 7.54 13.26 1.34
C LYS A 33 7.23 12.19 0.29
N VAL A 34 7.56 12.49 -0.95
CA VAL A 34 7.58 11.51 -2.03
C VAL A 34 8.95 10.86 -2.06
N THR A 35 9.00 9.54 -1.94
CA THR A 35 10.23 8.75 -2.00
C THR A 35 10.18 7.84 -3.22
N ALA A 36 11.18 7.92 -4.09
CA ALA A 36 11.31 7.06 -5.26
C ALA A 36 12.28 5.91 -4.99
N ILE A 37 11.84 4.67 -5.26
CA ILE A 37 12.69 3.48 -5.23
C ILE A 37 13.06 3.14 -6.67
N MET A 38 14.33 3.34 -7.04
CA MET A 38 14.83 3.14 -8.39
C MET A 38 15.73 1.91 -8.48
N GLY A 39 15.82 1.33 -9.67
CA GLY A 39 16.69 0.19 -9.98
C GLY A 39 16.19 -0.57 -11.20
N PRO A 40 17.03 -1.43 -11.80
CA PRO A 40 16.67 -2.28 -12.94
C PRO A 40 15.47 -3.18 -12.65
N SER A 41 14.90 -3.79 -13.70
CA SER A 41 13.86 -4.80 -13.53
C SER A 41 14.41 -6.01 -12.76
N GLY A 42 13.58 -6.60 -11.90
CA GLY A 42 13.97 -7.78 -11.13
C GLY A 42 14.70 -7.51 -9.81
N THR A 43 15.08 -6.27 -9.48
CA THR A 43 15.79 -5.92 -8.23
C THR A 43 14.94 -5.98 -6.94
N GLY A 44 13.70 -6.43 -7.02
CA GLY A 44 12.86 -6.59 -5.83
C GLY A 44 11.99 -5.39 -5.45
N LYS A 45 11.90 -4.30 -6.27
CA LYS A 45 11.09 -3.11 -5.94
C LYS A 45 9.65 -3.45 -5.55
N THR A 46 8.97 -4.25 -6.36
CA THR A 46 7.60 -4.71 -6.07
C THR A 46 7.54 -5.64 -4.85
N THR A 47 8.59 -6.44 -4.63
CA THR A 47 8.72 -7.29 -3.44
C THR A 47 8.82 -6.44 -2.19
N LEU A 48 9.59 -5.35 -2.22
CA LEU A 48 9.70 -4.42 -1.11
C LEU A 48 8.35 -3.77 -0.77
N LEU A 49 7.60 -3.31 -1.78
CA LEU A 49 6.25 -2.78 -1.56
C LEU A 49 5.30 -3.81 -0.93
N LYS A 50 5.38 -5.09 -1.35
CA LYS A 50 4.58 -6.17 -0.77
C LYS A 50 4.99 -6.49 0.68
N LEU A 51 6.26 -6.39 1.02
CA LEU A 51 6.75 -6.54 2.39
C LEU A 51 6.27 -5.38 3.26
N ILE A 52 6.36 -4.13 2.78
CA ILE A 52 5.83 -2.94 3.47
C ILE A 52 4.32 -3.08 3.70
N GLY A 53 3.57 -3.55 2.72
CA GLY A 53 2.13 -3.80 2.85
C GLY A 53 1.76 -5.04 3.69
N GLY A 54 2.75 -5.78 4.21
CA GLY A 54 2.54 -7.01 4.98
C GLY A 54 1.96 -8.17 4.17
N GLN A 55 2.01 -8.11 2.82
CA GLN A 55 1.56 -9.20 1.93
C GLN A 55 2.59 -10.34 1.88
N LEU A 56 3.85 -10.03 2.14
CA LEU A 56 4.95 -10.97 2.31
C LEU A 56 5.55 -10.77 3.69
N THR A 57 6.12 -11.82 4.25
CA THR A 57 6.82 -11.80 5.54
C THR A 57 8.32 -11.93 5.28
N PRO A 58 9.17 -11.07 5.86
CA PRO A 58 10.61 -11.19 5.73
C PRO A 58 11.13 -12.42 6.51
N GLU A 59 12.25 -12.96 6.10
CA GLU A 59 12.94 -14.03 6.81
C GLU A 59 13.60 -13.51 8.09
N ARG A 60 14.10 -12.26 8.02
CA ARG A 60 14.75 -11.56 9.11
C ARG A 60 14.58 -10.05 8.95
N GLY A 61 14.75 -9.34 10.05
CA GLY A 61 14.59 -7.89 10.10
C GLY A 61 13.17 -7.47 10.44
N ARG A 62 12.90 -6.18 10.34
CA ARG A 62 11.58 -5.63 10.66
C ARG A 62 11.22 -4.46 9.76
N ILE A 63 9.95 -4.23 9.61
CA ILE A 63 9.38 -3.05 8.94
C ILE A 63 8.42 -2.40 9.91
N VAL A 64 8.71 -1.16 10.27
CA VAL A 64 7.90 -0.35 11.17
C VAL A 64 7.23 0.76 10.37
N ILE A 65 5.92 0.92 10.49
CA ILE A 65 5.13 1.97 9.86
C ILE A 65 4.40 2.75 10.96
N ASP A 66 4.65 4.04 11.05
CA ASP A 66 4.03 4.90 12.07
C ASP A 66 4.16 4.30 13.49
N GLY A 67 5.35 3.80 13.83
CA GLY A 67 5.67 3.16 15.10
C GLY A 67 5.14 1.73 15.28
N GLN A 68 4.49 1.13 14.27
CA GLN A 68 3.91 -0.21 14.35
C GLN A 68 4.73 -1.22 13.53
N ASP A 69 5.24 -2.27 14.15
CA ASP A 69 5.93 -3.37 13.45
C ASP A 69 4.91 -4.21 12.67
N VAL A 70 4.93 -4.07 11.35
CA VAL A 70 3.94 -4.63 10.42
C VAL A 70 3.75 -6.13 10.58
N HIS A 71 4.86 -6.85 10.79
CA HIS A 71 4.86 -8.32 10.80
C HIS A 71 4.59 -8.93 12.19
N ARG A 72 4.52 -8.08 13.23
CA ARG A 72 4.10 -8.45 14.58
C ARG A 72 2.66 -8.09 14.90
N LEU A 73 1.98 -7.38 13.99
CA LEU A 73 0.58 -7.03 14.16
C LEU A 73 -0.33 -8.26 14.12
N SER A 74 -1.35 -8.26 14.95
CA SER A 74 -2.46 -9.18 14.79
C SER A 74 -3.14 -8.96 13.44
N ARG A 75 -3.84 -9.97 12.91
CA ARG A 75 -4.59 -9.87 11.65
C ARG A 75 -5.52 -8.64 11.63
N LYS A 76 -6.24 -8.39 12.72
CA LYS A 76 -7.15 -7.23 12.86
C LYS A 76 -6.39 -5.91 12.81
N ALA A 77 -5.27 -5.79 13.52
CA ALA A 77 -4.45 -4.58 13.53
C ALA A 77 -3.81 -4.32 12.16
N LEU A 78 -3.33 -5.37 11.46
CA LEU A 78 -2.79 -5.25 10.11
C LEU A 78 -3.87 -4.77 9.12
N PHE A 79 -5.10 -5.27 9.22
CA PHE A 79 -6.22 -4.76 8.41
C PHE A 79 -6.50 -3.28 8.69
N THR A 80 -6.46 -2.86 9.95
CA THR A 80 -6.64 -1.46 10.34
C THR A 80 -5.54 -0.57 9.76
N LEU A 81 -4.28 -1.03 9.81
CA LEU A 81 -3.16 -0.32 9.20
C LEU A 81 -3.34 -0.20 7.68
N ARG A 82 -3.70 -1.28 7.00
CA ARG A 82 -3.91 -1.31 5.54
C ARG A 82 -5.04 -0.39 5.06
N LYS A 83 -6.08 -0.13 5.87
CA LYS A 83 -7.11 0.88 5.54
C LYS A 83 -6.55 2.29 5.37
N ARG A 84 -5.39 2.57 5.94
CA ARG A 84 -4.68 3.86 5.81
C ARG A 84 -3.69 3.89 4.64
N MET A 85 -3.58 2.80 3.88
CA MET A 85 -2.63 2.63 2.78
C MET A 85 -3.39 2.44 1.47
N GLY A 86 -2.94 3.07 0.41
CA GLY A 86 -3.36 2.78 -0.96
C GLY A 86 -2.21 2.11 -1.71
N MET A 87 -2.50 1.13 -2.56
CA MET A 87 -1.52 0.49 -3.41
C MET A 87 -1.99 0.52 -4.87
N LEU A 88 -1.21 1.18 -5.71
CA LEU A 88 -1.44 1.17 -7.16
C LEU A 88 -0.57 0.07 -7.78
N PHE A 89 -1.19 -0.89 -8.43
CA PHE A 89 -0.50 -1.97 -9.14
C PHE A 89 -0.24 -1.57 -10.59
N GLN A 90 0.79 -2.16 -11.19
CA GLN A 90 1.15 -1.90 -12.59
C GLN A 90 0.02 -2.24 -13.57
N SER A 91 -0.78 -3.26 -13.27
CA SER A 91 -1.96 -3.67 -14.05
C SER A 91 -3.23 -2.89 -13.71
N GLY A 92 -3.16 -1.89 -12.82
CA GLY A 92 -4.32 -1.19 -12.27
C GLY A 92 -5.10 -1.99 -11.23
N ALA A 93 -5.14 -3.31 -11.33
CA ALA A 93 -5.86 -4.24 -10.43
C ALA A 93 -7.34 -3.87 -10.22
N LEU A 94 -8.00 -3.40 -11.28
CA LEU A 94 -9.44 -3.12 -11.28
C LEU A 94 -10.23 -4.43 -11.47
N PHE A 95 -11.42 -4.46 -10.91
CA PHE A 95 -12.37 -5.52 -11.18
C PHE A 95 -12.89 -5.36 -12.61
N SER A 96 -12.64 -6.36 -13.45
CA SER A 96 -12.98 -6.32 -14.87
C SER A 96 -14.49 -6.48 -15.15
N ASP A 97 -15.22 -6.98 -14.19
CA ASP A 97 -16.67 -7.19 -14.20
C ASP A 97 -17.46 -6.02 -13.57
N LEU A 98 -16.76 -5.03 -13.05
CA LEU A 98 -17.36 -3.80 -12.51
C LEU A 98 -17.08 -2.62 -13.44
N ASP A 99 -18.04 -1.70 -13.53
CA ASP A 99 -17.84 -0.44 -14.22
C ASP A 99 -16.89 0.52 -13.47
N VAL A 100 -16.62 1.67 -14.05
CA VAL A 100 -15.70 2.66 -13.46
C VAL A 100 -16.24 3.19 -12.12
N PHE A 101 -17.54 3.43 -12.03
CA PHE A 101 -18.17 3.92 -10.80
C PHE A 101 -18.05 2.88 -9.69
N GLU A 102 -18.40 1.64 -9.96
CA GLU A 102 -18.37 0.56 -8.98
C GLU A 102 -16.95 0.22 -8.52
N ASN A 103 -15.94 0.28 -9.40
CA ASN A 103 -14.54 0.13 -9.01
C ASN A 103 -14.10 1.19 -8.00
N VAL A 104 -14.54 2.44 -8.15
CA VAL A 104 -14.24 3.53 -7.20
C VAL A 104 -15.10 3.44 -5.94
N ALA A 105 -16.36 2.99 -6.06
CA ALA A 105 -17.28 2.83 -4.93
C ALA A 105 -16.92 1.64 -4.02
N PHE A 106 -16.35 0.59 -4.58
CA PHE A 106 -16.09 -0.68 -3.90
C PHE A 106 -15.35 -0.50 -2.55
N PRO A 107 -14.19 0.18 -2.48
CA PRO A 107 -13.50 0.36 -1.20
C PRO A 107 -14.31 1.19 -0.19
N LEU A 108 -15.13 2.13 -0.65
CA LEU A 108 -16.01 2.91 0.25
C LEU A 108 -17.06 2.00 0.87
N ARG A 109 -17.73 1.17 0.07
CA ARG A 109 -18.76 0.24 0.56
C ARG A 109 -18.19 -0.85 1.48
N VAL A 110 -16.99 -1.34 1.21
CA VAL A 110 -16.35 -2.40 2.02
C VAL A 110 -15.79 -1.88 3.34
N HIS A 111 -15.35 -0.63 3.38
CA HIS A 111 -14.59 -0.11 4.52
C HIS A 111 -15.31 0.96 5.33
N THR A 112 -16.50 1.39 4.90
CA THR A 112 -17.30 2.42 5.59
C THR A 112 -18.78 2.04 5.60
N ASP A 113 -19.53 2.62 6.52
CA ASP A 113 -20.99 2.50 6.61
C ASP A 113 -21.68 3.74 6.03
N LEU A 114 -21.11 4.35 4.99
CA LEU A 114 -21.66 5.55 4.35
C LEU A 114 -22.95 5.22 3.60
N PRO A 115 -23.98 6.10 3.67
CA PRO A 115 -25.16 5.98 2.83
C PRO A 115 -24.80 6.03 1.33
N ASP A 116 -25.57 5.33 0.48
CA ASP A 116 -25.31 5.26 -0.97
C ASP A 116 -25.25 6.64 -1.64
N THR A 117 -26.03 7.62 -1.16
CA THR A 117 -25.98 9.00 -1.65
C THR A 117 -24.60 9.62 -1.42
N MET A 118 -24.00 9.43 -0.24
CA MET A 118 -22.65 9.94 0.07
C MET A 118 -21.58 9.17 -0.69
N VAL A 119 -21.72 7.86 -0.86
CA VAL A 119 -20.80 7.05 -1.68
C VAL A 119 -20.79 7.60 -3.10
N ARG A 120 -21.98 7.85 -3.69
CA ARG A 120 -22.13 8.43 -5.03
C ARG A 120 -21.41 9.77 -5.16
N ASP A 121 -21.65 10.68 -4.22
CA ASP A 121 -21.07 12.02 -4.26
C ASP A 121 -19.53 11.96 -4.15
N LEU A 122 -19.00 11.10 -3.27
CA LEU A 122 -17.57 10.89 -3.13
C LEU A 122 -16.94 10.29 -4.39
N VAL A 123 -17.58 9.30 -5.01
CA VAL A 123 -17.12 8.70 -6.27
C VAL A 123 -17.05 9.76 -7.37
N LEU A 124 -18.13 10.53 -7.55
CA LEU A 124 -18.16 11.59 -8.56
C LEU A 124 -17.09 12.66 -8.32
N LEU A 125 -16.87 13.05 -7.06
CA LEU A 125 -15.82 13.98 -6.68
C LEU A 125 -14.42 13.42 -7.04
N LYS A 126 -14.15 12.15 -6.74
CA LYS A 126 -12.87 11.50 -7.06
C LYS A 126 -12.65 11.40 -8.58
N LEU A 127 -13.66 10.99 -9.34
CA LEU A 127 -13.60 10.95 -10.80
C LEU A 127 -13.38 12.34 -11.41
N GLN A 128 -14.05 13.35 -10.88
CA GLN A 128 -13.84 14.74 -11.31
C GLN A 128 -12.42 15.21 -11.04
N ALA A 129 -11.84 14.88 -9.89
CA ALA A 129 -10.49 15.30 -9.50
C ALA A 129 -9.40 14.78 -10.45
N VAL A 130 -9.65 13.64 -11.13
CA VAL A 130 -8.73 13.05 -12.12
C VAL A 130 -9.18 13.25 -13.58
N GLY A 131 -10.17 14.13 -13.82
CA GLY A 131 -10.64 14.46 -15.16
C GLY A 131 -11.59 13.43 -15.80
N LEU A 132 -12.08 12.46 -15.03
CA LEU A 132 -12.95 11.36 -15.50
C LEU A 132 -14.44 11.59 -15.16
N ARG A 133 -14.90 12.83 -15.09
CA ARG A 133 -16.29 13.16 -14.70
C ARG A 133 -17.36 12.49 -15.56
N GLY A 134 -17.08 12.23 -16.83
CA GLY A 134 -17.99 11.58 -17.77
C GLY A 134 -17.91 10.06 -17.81
N ALA A 135 -16.92 9.47 -17.19
CA ALA A 135 -16.76 8.02 -17.12
C ALA A 135 -17.66 7.46 -15.99
N ARG A 136 -18.67 6.70 -16.39
CA ARG A 136 -19.62 6.03 -15.49
C ARG A 136 -19.63 4.56 -15.78
#